data_287b5bafec951728f529ff56c1a45745
#
_entry.id   287b5bafec951728f529ff56c1a45745
#
_cell.length_a   1.000
_cell.length_b   1.000
_cell.length_c   1.000
_cell.angle_alpha   90.00
_cell.angle_beta   90.00
_cell.angle_gamma   90.00
#
_symmetry.space_group_name_H-M   'P 1'
#
loop_
_entity.id
_entity.type
_entity.pdbx_description
1 polymer ?
#
loop_
_entity_poly.entity_id
_entity_poly.type
_entity_poly.pdbx_seq_one_letter_code
_entity_poly.pdbx_strand_id
1 'polypeptide(L)'
;MKKKMMVGIFAILLCFSLVGCKAGESKSKYPYVTVKRTMWRNDNTDIDIGGEYELNDFNKETTEDGCTVTLNFDLKSKKKNKSTFEITKKENDTVQKSNSQFKLDVESVLQLPELPTGCEITSLATVLNYYGYDISKTQLADEYLECGEVGDTDPNEKFIGSPYDIHSCGCFSNVIADAAKSFSEKNGCNFKVYNLYGLSLDDLYKYVEDGKPVVIWSTIDLKETYRNITWDVDGKEIAWRANEHCMVLIGYDKDNNTCIVSDPLQGIKEYPRDLFNQRYEELGKQAVVVEKGI
;
A
#
# COMPACT_ATOMS: atom_id res chain seq x y z
N MET A 1 38.72 -0.15 -2.94
CA MET A 1 37.56 -0.69 -3.70
C MET A 1 36.34 0.13 -3.31
N LYS A 2 35.80 0.98 -4.22
CA LYS A 2 34.60 1.80 -3.97
C LYS A 2 33.38 0.88 -4.09
N LYS A 3 32.63 0.65 -3.02
CA LYS A 3 31.38 -0.09 -3.07
C LYS A 3 30.31 0.79 -3.72
N LYS A 4 29.80 0.37 -4.88
CA LYS A 4 28.64 0.96 -5.52
C LYS A 4 27.38 0.43 -4.84
N MET A 5 26.53 1.33 -4.38
CA MET A 5 25.24 1.00 -3.74
C MET A 5 24.10 1.28 -4.69
N MET A 6 23.22 0.31 -4.89
CA MET A 6 21.96 0.49 -5.63
C MET A 6 20.86 0.98 -4.69
N VAL A 7 20.22 2.09 -5.06
CA VAL A 7 19.12 2.71 -4.30
C VAL A 7 17.84 2.59 -5.10
N GLY A 8 16.83 1.97 -4.54
CA GLY A 8 15.49 1.94 -5.16
C GLY A 8 14.87 3.34 -5.25
N ILE A 9 14.09 3.57 -6.27
CA ILE A 9 13.47 4.85 -6.67
C ILE A 9 12.60 5.49 -5.57
N PHE A 10 12.22 4.74 -4.53
CA PHE A 10 11.36 5.18 -3.43
C PHE A 10 11.86 6.38 -2.61
N ALA A 11 13.18 6.54 -2.45
CA ALA A 11 13.73 7.70 -1.73
C ALA A 11 13.60 9.00 -2.52
N ILE A 12 13.44 8.92 -3.84
CA ILE A 12 13.43 10.08 -4.74
C ILE A 12 12.04 10.71 -4.84
N LEU A 13 10.98 9.93 -4.79
CA LEU A 13 9.60 10.45 -4.85
C LEU A 13 9.18 11.24 -3.59
N LEU A 14 9.68 10.87 -2.41
CA LEU A 14 9.42 11.61 -1.18
C LEU A 14 10.07 13.01 -1.16
N CYS A 15 11.12 13.24 -1.96
CA CYS A 15 11.77 14.55 -2.05
C CYS A 15 11.00 15.57 -2.91
N PHE A 16 10.12 15.13 -3.81
CA PHE A 16 9.40 16.03 -4.73
C PHE A 16 8.06 16.53 -4.21
N SER A 17 7.44 15.87 -3.25
CA SER A 17 6.12 16.26 -2.73
C SER A 17 6.15 17.34 -1.64
N LEU A 18 7.33 17.81 -1.20
CA LEU A 18 7.48 18.83 -0.15
C LEU A 18 7.90 20.21 -0.63
N VAL A 19 7.89 20.47 -1.94
CA VAL A 19 8.18 21.82 -2.46
C VAL A 19 6.88 22.64 -2.53
N GLY A 20 6.36 23.00 -1.37
CA GLY A 20 5.37 24.07 -1.18
C GLY A 20 6.11 25.37 -0.89
N CYS A 21 6.24 26.26 -1.86
CA CYS A 21 6.92 27.54 -1.74
C CYS A 21 6.29 28.45 -0.67
N LYS A 22 7.09 28.93 0.29
CA LYS A 22 6.98 30.28 0.82
C LYS A 22 8.32 30.97 0.74
N ALA A 23 8.31 32.11 0.05
CA ALA A 23 9.46 32.97 -0.12
C ALA A 23 9.85 33.63 1.21
N GLY A 24 11.14 33.62 1.52
CA GLY A 24 11.74 34.45 2.57
C GLY A 24 12.92 33.76 3.25
N GLU A 25 14.11 34.23 2.90
CA GLU A 25 15.43 33.98 3.49
C GLU A 25 16.20 32.73 3.07
N SER A 26 17.27 33.03 2.34
CA SER A 26 18.28 32.10 1.85
C SER A 26 19.05 31.41 2.97
N LYS A 27 18.98 30.11 3.12
CA LYS A 27 20.01 29.30 3.77
C LYS A 27 20.06 27.84 3.40
N SER A 28 19.40 27.32 2.45
CA SER A 28 19.71 26.04 1.80
C SER A 28 18.92 25.95 0.50
N LYS A 29 19.58 25.52 -0.56
CA LYS A 29 18.95 25.31 -1.87
C LYS A 29 17.99 24.12 -1.87
N TYR A 30 18.04 23.31 -0.83
CA TYR A 30 17.26 22.06 -0.73
C TYR A 30 16.70 21.87 0.68
N PRO A 31 15.47 21.32 0.82
CA PRO A 31 14.86 21.05 2.12
C PRO A 31 15.61 19.93 2.85
N TYR A 32 15.55 19.94 4.17
CA TYR A 32 16.07 18.86 4.99
C TYR A 32 15.29 17.57 4.73
N VAL A 33 15.99 16.47 4.55
CA VAL A 33 15.41 15.13 4.43
C VAL A 33 15.68 14.36 5.70
N THR A 34 14.64 14.00 6.43
CA THR A 34 14.76 13.10 7.58
C THR A 34 14.57 11.68 7.10
N VAL A 35 15.64 10.91 7.08
CA VAL A 35 15.58 9.47 6.82
C VAL A 35 15.40 8.77 8.16
N LYS A 36 14.18 8.34 8.48
CA LYS A 36 13.87 7.70 9.76
C LYS A 36 14.43 6.28 9.86
N ARG A 37 14.43 5.55 8.76
CA ARG A 37 15.07 4.25 8.61
C ARG A 37 15.03 3.86 7.13
N THR A 38 16.16 3.46 6.57
CA THR A 38 16.19 2.89 5.23
C THR A 38 17.04 1.63 5.28
N MET A 39 16.42 0.49 5.04
CA MET A 39 17.12 -0.77 4.90
C MET A 39 17.43 -1.01 3.43
N TRP A 40 18.68 -1.29 3.13
CA TRP A 40 19.15 -1.61 1.81
C TRP A 40 19.52 -3.08 1.75
N ARG A 41 19.03 -3.77 0.76
CA ARG A 41 19.45 -5.12 0.48
C ARG A 41 20.27 -5.11 -0.80
N ASN A 42 21.54 -5.45 -0.68
CA ASN A 42 22.39 -5.84 -1.78
C ASN A 42 23.23 -7.03 -1.32
N ASP A 43 23.12 -8.17 -2.00
CA ASP A 43 23.93 -9.38 -1.80
C ASP A 43 24.05 -9.84 -0.32
N ASN A 44 22.90 -9.93 0.38
CA ASN A 44 22.79 -10.39 1.77
C ASN A 44 23.37 -9.48 2.85
N THR A 45 23.61 -8.20 2.58
CA THR A 45 24.00 -7.24 3.61
C THR A 45 22.93 -6.17 3.77
N ASP A 46 22.33 -6.08 4.95
CA ASP A 46 21.44 -4.98 5.34
C ASP A 46 22.30 -3.82 5.86
N ILE A 47 22.13 -2.63 5.28
CA ILE A 47 22.79 -1.41 5.75
C ILE A 47 21.72 -0.49 6.32
N ASP A 48 21.80 -0.20 7.61
CA ASP A 48 20.97 0.80 8.28
C ASP A 48 21.68 2.17 8.20
N ILE A 49 21.03 3.13 7.51
CA ILE A 49 21.49 4.53 7.42
C ILE A 49 20.45 5.45 8.09
N GLY A 50 20.14 5.16 9.35
CA GLY A 50 19.26 6.03 10.13
C GLY A 50 19.93 7.36 10.49
N GLY A 51 19.23 8.51 10.40
CA GLY A 51 19.72 9.80 10.80
C GLY A 51 19.03 10.98 10.14
N GLU A 52 19.43 12.19 10.54
CA GLU A 52 19.05 13.41 9.85
C GLU A 52 20.16 13.84 8.90
N TYR A 53 19.80 14.01 7.64
CA TYR A 53 20.72 14.39 6.57
C TYR A 53 20.28 15.67 5.91
N GLU A 54 21.23 16.51 5.56
CA GLU A 54 21.01 17.67 4.71
C GLU A 54 21.44 17.34 3.28
N LEU A 55 20.52 17.46 2.33
CA LEU A 55 20.82 17.26 0.92
C LEU A 55 21.57 18.50 0.40
N ASN A 56 22.88 18.36 0.11
CA ASN A 56 23.70 19.45 -0.35
C ASN A 56 23.69 19.63 -1.84
N ASP A 57 23.60 18.54 -2.59
CA ASP A 57 23.60 18.58 -4.04
C ASP A 57 22.88 17.38 -4.65
N PHE A 58 22.34 17.61 -5.83
CA PHE A 58 21.62 16.61 -6.60
C PHE A 58 22.05 16.71 -8.06
N ASN A 59 22.58 15.64 -8.61
CA ASN A 59 22.86 15.51 -10.02
C ASN A 59 22.23 14.27 -10.62
N LYS A 60 21.59 14.45 -11.78
CA LYS A 60 20.97 13.36 -12.53
C LYS A 60 21.58 13.34 -13.93
N GLU A 61 22.25 12.25 -14.25
CA GLU A 61 22.76 11.98 -15.61
C GLU A 61 21.98 10.81 -16.20
N THR A 62 21.45 11.01 -17.39
CA THR A 62 20.77 9.97 -18.16
C THR A 62 21.69 9.59 -19.32
N THR A 63 22.09 8.34 -19.37
CA THR A 63 22.91 7.76 -20.45
C THR A 63 22.09 6.73 -21.22
N GLU A 64 22.58 6.26 -22.35
CA GLU A 64 21.93 5.21 -23.15
C GLU A 64 21.78 3.90 -22.35
N ASP A 65 22.63 3.68 -21.33
CA ASP A 65 22.65 2.47 -20.50
C ASP A 65 21.85 2.60 -19.18
N GLY A 66 21.14 3.71 -18.96
CA GLY A 66 20.37 3.92 -17.74
C GLY A 66 20.45 5.34 -17.15
N CYS A 67 20.02 5.48 -15.91
CA CYS A 67 20.02 6.75 -15.18
C CYS A 67 20.92 6.64 -13.93
N THR A 68 21.91 7.54 -13.82
CA THR A 68 22.71 7.69 -12.60
C THR A 68 22.22 8.92 -11.84
N VAL A 69 21.86 8.72 -10.57
CA VAL A 69 21.50 9.81 -9.67
C VAL A 69 22.55 9.87 -8.57
N THR A 70 23.21 11.02 -8.47
CA THR A 70 24.18 11.31 -7.42
C THR A 70 23.54 12.24 -6.40
N LEU A 71 23.44 11.78 -5.16
CA LEU A 71 22.96 12.54 -4.03
C LEU A 71 24.09 12.76 -3.04
N ASN A 72 24.39 14.01 -2.71
CA ASN A 72 25.36 14.37 -1.72
C ASN A 72 24.66 14.82 -0.44
N PHE A 73 24.88 14.10 0.65
CA PHE A 73 24.32 14.39 1.96
C PHE A 73 25.40 14.71 2.98
N ASP A 74 25.17 15.70 3.82
CA ASP A 74 25.93 15.89 5.04
C ASP A 74 25.12 15.42 6.26
N LEU A 75 25.74 14.62 7.13
CA LEU A 75 25.10 14.20 8.37
C LEU A 75 25.05 15.39 9.34
N LYS A 76 23.88 15.72 9.87
CA LYS A 76 23.68 16.81 10.84
C LYS A 76 24.32 16.58 12.21
N SER A 77 25.02 15.47 12.42
CA SER A 77 25.71 15.24 13.67
C SER A 77 27.03 16.02 13.74
N LYS A 78 27.41 16.46 14.92
CA LYS A 78 28.58 17.30 15.21
C LYS A 78 29.96 16.73 14.79
N LYS A 79 30.00 15.59 14.09
CA LYS A 79 31.19 15.03 13.46
C LYS A 79 31.05 15.12 11.95
N LYS A 80 31.87 15.95 11.33
CA LYS A 80 31.97 16.13 9.88
C LYS A 80 32.43 14.83 9.21
N ASN A 81 31.55 13.94 8.90
CA ASN A 81 31.82 12.85 7.96
C ASN A 81 31.01 13.12 6.68
N LYS A 82 31.72 13.51 5.62
CA LYS A 82 31.13 13.71 4.30
C LYS A 82 30.91 12.35 3.65
N SER A 83 29.66 11.97 3.45
CA SER A 83 29.31 10.72 2.77
C SER A 83 28.72 11.05 1.39
N THR A 84 29.37 10.58 0.35
CA THR A 84 28.90 10.68 -1.04
C THR A 84 28.34 9.32 -1.45
N PHE A 85 27.09 9.30 -1.90
CA PHE A 85 26.44 8.10 -2.40
C PHE A 85 26.24 8.25 -3.91
N GLU A 86 26.81 7.35 -4.69
CA GLU A 86 26.53 7.21 -6.12
C GLU A 86 25.51 6.12 -6.31
N ILE A 87 24.37 6.49 -6.91
CA ILE A 87 23.30 5.56 -7.27
C ILE A 87 23.37 5.34 -8.77
N THR A 88 23.80 4.17 -9.16
CA THR A 88 23.80 3.75 -10.56
C THR A 88 22.73 2.69 -10.76
N LYS A 89 21.64 3.02 -11.46
CA LYS A 89 20.72 2.03 -11.99
C LYS A 89 21.34 1.50 -13.28
N LYS A 90 21.99 0.34 -13.24
CA LYS A 90 22.17 -0.45 -14.45
C LYS A 90 20.83 -1.11 -14.74
N GLU A 91 20.17 -0.71 -15.78
CA GLU A 91 19.20 -1.59 -16.41
C GLU A 91 20.00 -2.77 -16.96
N ASN A 92 19.94 -3.89 -16.25
CA ASN A 92 20.27 -5.13 -16.91
C ASN A 92 19.19 -5.33 -17.95
N ASP A 93 19.58 -5.15 -19.22
CA ASP A 93 18.81 -5.60 -20.38
C ASP A 93 18.72 -7.15 -20.42
N THR A 94 18.05 -7.73 -19.45
CA THR A 94 17.07 -8.71 -19.77
C THR A 94 15.77 -7.92 -19.85
N VAL A 95 15.39 -7.53 -21.04
CA VAL A 95 14.02 -7.17 -21.36
C VAL A 95 13.18 -8.40 -20.98
N GLN A 96 12.81 -8.51 -19.71
CA GLN A 96 11.61 -9.21 -19.37
C GLN A 96 10.53 -8.39 -20.06
N LYS A 97 10.04 -8.95 -21.17
CA LYS A 97 8.84 -8.49 -21.85
C LYS A 97 7.82 -8.32 -20.71
N SER A 98 7.63 -7.09 -20.23
CA SER A 98 6.63 -6.83 -19.20
C SER A 98 5.34 -7.35 -19.82
N ASN A 99 4.74 -8.36 -19.21
CA ASN A 99 3.48 -8.89 -19.68
C ASN A 99 2.53 -7.71 -19.76
N SER A 100 1.94 -7.47 -20.91
CA SER A 100 0.93 -6.41 -21.05
C SER A 100 -0.31 -6.74 -20.22
N GLN A 101 -0.48 -8.02 -19.90
CA GLN A 101 -1.59 -8.55 -19.11
C GLN A 101 -1.08 -9.57 -18.10
N PHE A 102 -1.63 -9.51 -16.89
CA PHE A 102 -1.40 -10.49 -15.84
C PHE A 102 -2.64 -10.67 -14.99
N LYS A 103 -2.95 -11.91 -14.61
CA LYS A 103 -4.08 -12.20 -13.73
C LYS A 103 -3.78 -13.47 -12.92
N LEU A 104 -4.03 -13.38 -11.61
CA LEU A 104 -4.06 -14.53 -10.71
C LEU A 104 -5.37 -15.30 -10.87
N ASP A 105 -5.30 -16.60 -10.72
CA ASP A 105 -6.47 -17.48 -10.69
C ASP A 105 -7.06 -17.49 -9.28
N VAL A 106 -7.87 -16.47 -8.98
CA VAL A 106 -8.50 -16.24 -7.68
C VAL A 106 -9.99 -16.51 -7.82
N GLU A 107 -10.52 -17.40 -6.99
CA GLU A 107 -11.95 -17.60 -6.86
C GLU A 107 -12.57 -16.50 -5.99
N SER A 108 -13.63 -15.85 -6.48
CA SER A 108 -14.28 -14.75 -5.76
C SER A 108 -15.19 -15.26 -4.66
N VAL A 109 -15.05 -14.71 -3.46
CA VAL A 109 -16.04 -14.82 -2.40
C VAL A 109 -16.99 -13.61 -2.47
N LEU A 110 -18.31 -13.86 -2.53
CA LEU A 110 -19.30 -12.79 -2.52
C LEU A 110 -19.73 -12.48 -1.09
N GLN A 111 -19.88 -11.19 -0.75
CA GLN A 111 -20.27 -10.77 0.60
C GLN A 111 -21.75 -11.01 0.91
N LEU A 112 -22.62 -10.86 -0.09
CA LEU A 112 -24.05 -11.05 0.07
C LEU A 112 -24.45 -12.53 0.05
N PRO A 113 -25.55 -12.92 0.71
CA PRO A 113 -26.44 -12.05 1.51
C PRO A 113 -25.98 -11.80 2.95
N GLU A 114 -24.98 -12.54 3.48
CA GLU A 114 -24.70 -12.61 4.91
C GLU A 114 -24.04 -11.33 5.46
N LEU A 115 -23.15 -10.71 4.70
CA LEU A 115 -22.35 -9.56 5.15
C LEU A 115 -22.59 -8.32 4.26
N PRO A 116 -23.74 -7.63 4.40
CA PRO A 116 -24.10 -6.52 3.50
C PRO A 116 -23.08 -5.36 3.50
N THR A 117 -22.32 -5.16 4.57
CA THR A 117 -21.26 -4.15 4.67
C THR A 117 -19.88 -4.73 4.93
N GLY A 118 -19.69 -6.05 4.78
CA GLY A 118 -18.45 -6.74 5.11
C GLY A 118 -17.51 -6.93 3.91
N CYS A 119 -17.32 -5.94 3.05
CA CYS A 119 -16.46 -6.04 1.87
C CYS A 119 -14.99 -6.31 2.25
N GLU A 120 -14.48 -5.73 3.33
CA GLU A 120 -13.10 -5.82 3.76
C GLU A 120 -12.76 -7.23 4.26
N ILE A 121 -13.60 -7.77 5.15
CA ILE A 121 -13.38 -9.11 5.70
C ILE A 121 -13.65 -10.20 4.66
N THR A 122 -14.57 -9.96 3.72
CA THR A 122 -14.83 -10.86 2.58
C THR A 122 -13.64 -10.85 1.60
N SER A 123 -13.01 -9.69 1.38
CA SER A 123 -11.79 -9.58 0.60
C SER A 123 -10.63 -10.34 1.25
N LEU A 124 -10.51 -10.30 2.57
CA LEU A 124 -9.54 -11.13 3.29
C LEU A 124 -9.86 -12.63 3.13
N ALA A 125 -11.14 -13.04 3.22
CA ALA A 125 -11.54 -14.42 2.97
C ALA A 125 -11.12 -14.90 1.57
N THR A 126 -11.32 -14.06 0.55
CA THR A 126 -10.87 -14.34 -0.82
C THR A 126 -9.36 -14.60 -0.87
N VAL A 127 -8.55 -13.78 -0.21
CA VAL A 127 -7.08 -13.94 -0.18
C VAL A 127 -6.67 -15.22 0.56
N LEU A 128 -7.29 -15.51 1.71
CA LEU A 128 -6.95 -16.70 2.49
C LEU A 128 -7.35 -17.98 1.75
N ASN A 129 -8.51 -18.00 1.09
CA ASN A 129 -8.96 -19.15 0.28
C ASN A 129 -8.06 -19.36 -0.93
N TYR A 130 -7.55 -18.29 -1.57
CA TYR A 130 -6.53 -18.39 -2.62
C TYR A 130 -5.27 -19.11 -2.14
N TYR A 131 -4.88 -18.94 -0.88
CA TYR A 131 -3.75 -19.66 -0.27
C TYR A 131 -4.11 -21.08 0.20
N GLY A 132 -5.34 -21.51 -0.02
CA GLY A 132 -5.82 -22.88 0.30
C GLY A 132 -6.35 -23.06 1.72
N TYR A 133 -6.71 -21.97 2.40
CA TYR A 133 -7.40 -22.01 3.68
C TYR A 133 -8.91 -21.99 3.43
N ASP A 134 -9.59 -23.07 3.79
CA ASP A 134 -11.05 -23.16 3.64
C ASP A 134 -11.72 -22.42 4.82
N ILE A 135 -11.85 -21.11 4.71
CA ILE A 135 -12.48 -20.27 5.72
C ILE A 135 -13.60 -19.42 5.12
N SER A 136 -14.76 -19.43 5.77
CA SER A 136 -15.88 -18.59 5.35
C SER A 136 -15.69 -17.12 5.76
N LYS A 137 -16.29 -16.21 5.00
CA LYS A 137 -16.34 -14.78 5.34
C LYS A 137 -16.99 -14.51 6.70
N THR A 138 -18.03 -15.30 7.05
CA THR A 138 -18.74 -15.18 8.33
C THR A 138 -17.87 -15.67 9.48
N GLN A 139 -17.15 -16.77 9.31
CA GLN A 139 -16.22 -17.22 10.33
C GLN A 139 -15.10 -16.20 10.58
N LEU A 140 -14.57 -15.58 9.52
CA LEU A 140 -13.59 -14.50 9.66
C LEU A 140 -14.18 -13.29 10.39
N ALA A 141 -15.41 -12.90 10.06
CA ALA A 141 -16.10 -11.80 10.72
C ALA A 141 -16.32 -12.08 12.22
N ASP A 142 -16.73 -13.30 12.57
CA ASP A 142 -17.07 -13.65 13.95
C ASP A 142 -15.84 -13.87 14.85
N GLU A 143 -14.74 -14.41 14.29
CA GLU A 143 -13.60 -14.84 15.10
C GLU A 143 -12.41 -13.87 15.08
N TYR A 144 -12.32 -12.98 14.06
CA TYR A 144 -11.12 -12.19 13.80
C TYR A 144 -11.37 -10.70 13.55
N LEU A 145 -12.64 -10.27 13.38
CA LEU A 145 -12.95 -8.87 13.15
C LEU A 145 -13.43 -8.21 14.43
N GLU A 146 -12.66 -7.27 14.96
CA GLU A 146 -13.11 -6.45 16.07
C GLU A 146 -14.03 -5.34 15.57
N CYS A 147 -15.19 -5.16 16.23
CA CYS A 147 -16.17 -4.14 15.91
C CYS A 147 -16.24 -3.07 17.01
N GLY A 148 -16.64 -1.86 16.63
CA GLY A 148 -16.89 -0.73 17.51
C GLY A 148 -18.02 0.15 16.97
N GLU A 149 -18.42 1.15 17.74
CA GLU A 149 -19.58 2.00 17.42
C GLU A 149 -19.17 3.32 16.79
N VAL A 150 -20.06 3.89 15.98
CA VAL A 150 -19.93 5.28 15.52
C VAL A 150 -19.96 6.21 16.70
N GLY A 151 -19.00 7.14 16.78
CA GLY A 151 -18.94 8.18 17.80
C GLY A 151 -17.86 7.96 18.86
N ASP A 152 -17.34 6.75 18.99
CA ASP A 152 -16.33 6.43 20.00
C ASP A 152 -15.14 5.59 19.49
N THR A 153 -15.18 5.18 18.22
CA THR A 153 -14.18 4.26 17.64
C THR A 153 -13.55 4.82 16.36
N ASP A 154 -12.23 4.67 16.23
CA ASP A 154 -11.49 4.98 14.98
C ASP A 154 -11.59 3.78 14.01
N PRO A 155 -11.98 3.99 12.73
CA PRO A 155 -12.03 2.93 11.72
C PRO A 155 -10.65 2.32 11.38
N ASN A 156 -9.56 2.91 11.88
CA ASN A 156 -8.23 2.29 11.84
C ASN A 156 -7.99 1.28 12.95
N GLU A 157 -8.85 1.23 13.98
CA GLU A 157 -8.71 0.35 15.13
C GLU A 157 -9.73 -0.79 15.10
N LYS A 158 -10.97 -0.50 14.67
CA LYS A 158 -12.05 -1.49 14.60
C LYS A 158 -12.97 -1.22 13.41
N PHE A 159 -13.72 -2.25 13.03
CA PHE A 159 -14.82 -2.13 12.10
C PHE A 159 -15.95 -1.31 12.74
N ILE A 160 -16.42 -0.28 12.07
CA ILE A 160 -17.45 0.62 12.60
C ILE A 160 -18.85 0.08 12.31
N GLY A 161 -19.51 -0.40 13.35
CA GLY A 161 -20.78 -1.11 13.30
C GLY A 161 -20.61 -2.62 13.24
N SER A 162 -21.41 -3.31 12.47
CA SER A 162 -21.37 -4.77 12.26
C SER A 162 -21.41 -5.11 10.77
N PRO A 163 -20.58 -6.01 10.26
CA PRO A 163 -20.62 -6.41 8.85
C PRO A 163 -21.94 -7.06 8.43
N TYR A 164 -22.76 -7.50 9.41
CA TYR A 164 -24.10 -8.06 9.22
C TYR A 164 -25.19 -6.99 9.09
N ASP A 165 -24.91 -5.73 9.43
CA ASP A 165 -25.87 -4.64 9.37
C ASP A 165 -25.62 -3.73 8.15
N ILE A 166 -26.67 -3.55 7.33
CA ILE A 166 -26.61 -2.71 6.12
C ILE A 166 -26.36 -1.22 6.42
N HIS A 167 -26.54 -0.78 7.66
CA HIS A 167 -26.33 0.60 8.09
C HIS A 167 -24.95 0.87 8.68
N SER A 168 -24.07 -0.14 8.71
CA SER A 168 -22.71 0.00 9.19
C SER A 168 -21.81 0.75 8.22
N CYS A 169 -20.67 1.20 8.70
CA CYS A 169 -19.66 1.89 7.90
C CYS A 169 -18.70 0.88 7.25
N GLY A 170 -17.76 0.35 8.02
CA GLY A 170 -16.65 -0.47 7.55
C GLY A 170 -15.37 -0.20 8.36
N CYS A 171 -14.22 -0.54 7.80
CA CYS A 171 -12.92 -0.30 8.44
C CYS A 171 -11.81 0.02 7.43
N PHE A 172 -10.67 0.47 7.96
CA PHE A 172 -9.48 0.72 7.16
C PHE A 172 -8.48 -0.44 7.27
N SER A 173 -7.41 -0.33 6.49
CA SER A 173 -6.47 -1.41 6.23
C SER A 173 -5.78 -1.99 7.48
N ASN A 174 -5.61 -1.20 8.56
CA ASN A 174 -5.06 -1.69 9.83
C ASN A 174 -5.87 -2.85 10.39
N VAL A 175 -7.18 -2.73 10.42
CA VAL A 175 -8.10 -3.72 11.00
C VAL A 175 -8.01 -5.05 10.25
N ILE A 176 -7.96 -5.00 8.93
CA ILE A 176 -7.83 -6.20 8.08
C ILE A 176 -6.43 -6.82 8.18
N ALA A 177 -5.39 -5.99 8.29
CA ALA A 177 -4.05 -6.49 8.55
C ALA A 177 -3.96 -7.20 9.90
N ASP A 178 -4.62 -6.68 10.92
CA ASP A 178 -4.63 -7.30 12.26
C ASP A 178 -5.50 -8.55 12.29
N ALA A 179 -6.64 -8.59 11.59
CA ALA A 179 -7.43 -9.81 11.39
C ALA A 179 -6.60 -10.91 10.70
N ALA A 180 -5.83 -10.57 9.66
CA ALA A 180 -4.94 -11.51 8.96
C ALA A 180 -3.82 -12.04 9.86
N LYS A 181 -3.21 -11.19 10.71
CA LYS A 181 -2.20 -11.61 11.70
C LYS A 181 -2.80 -12.54 12.75
N SER A 182 -3.97 -12.15 13.31
CA SER A 182 -4.69 -12.97 14.31
C SER A 182 -5.06 -14.33 13.74
N PHE A 183 -5.53 -14.38 12.48
CA PHE A 183 -5.77 -15.64 11.78
C PHE A 183 -4.48 -16.47 11.68
N SER A 184 -3.37 -15.86 11.26
CA SER A 184 -2.08 -16.54 11.13
C SER A 184 -1.62 -17.14 12.45
N GLU A 185 -1.70 -16.40 13.54
CA GLU A 185 -1.29 -16.83 14.89
C GLU A 185 -2.16 -17.98 15.40
N LYS A 186 -3.48 -17.82 15.34
CA LYS A 186 -4.43 -18.84 15.86
C LYS A 186 -4.38 -20.16 15.08
N ASN A 187 -4.05 -20.11 13.80
CA ASN A 187 -4.00 -21.30 12.94
C ASN A 187 -2.57 -21.83 12.71
N GLY A 188 -1.58 -21.27 13.39
CA GLY A 188 -0.18 -21.68 13.25
C GLY A 188 0.38 -21.47 11.84
N CYS A 189 -0.14 -20.47 11.11
CA CYS A 189 0.34 -20.10 9.79
C CYS A 189 1.59 -19.23 9.93
N ASN A 190 2.44 -19.25 8.91
CA ASN A 190 3.62 -18.37 8.86
C ASN A 190 3.40 -17.26 7.84
N PHE A 191 2.41 -16.38 8.11
CA PHE A 191 2.14 -15.24 7.24
C PHE A 191 3.01 -14.05 7.59
N LYS A 192 3.49 -13.36 6.55
CA LYS A 192 3.93 -11.97 6.66
C LYS A 192 2.81 -11.07 6.15
N VAL A 193 2.32 -10.20 7.01
CA VAL A 193 1.24 -9.28 6.68
C VAL A 193 1.81 -7.87 6.54
N TYR A 194 1.61 -7.27 5.37
CA TYR A 194 2.04 -5.92 5.06
C TYR A 194 0.83 -5.01 4.97
N ASN A 195 0.79 -3.98 5.82
CA ASN A 195 -0.16 -2.89 5.71
C ASN A 195 0.52 -1.76 4.95
N LEU A 196 0.04 -1.45 3.76
CA LEU A 196 0.69 -0.60 2.79
C LEU A 196 -0.10 0.69 2.57
N TYR A 197 0.60 1.82 2.57
CA TYR A 197 0.02 3.13 2.29
C TYR A 197 0.81 3.86 1.22
N GLY A 198 0.10 4.59 0.36
CA GLY A 198 0.71 5.51 -0.60
C GLY A 198 1.40 4.86 -1.80
N LEU A 199 1.35 3.54 -1.96
CA LEU A 199 1.92 2.86 -3.12
C LEU A 199 1.13 3.18 -4.39
N SER A 200 1.81 3.18 -5.54
CA SER A 200 1.14 3.25 -6.83
C SER A 200 0.53 1.89 -7.21
N LEU A 201 -0.43 1.89 -8.14
CA LEU A 201 -0.94 0.63 -8.69
C LEU A 201 0.17 -0.20 -9.35
N ASP A 202 1.14 0.45 -10.01
CA ASP A 202 2.26 -0.26 -10.62
C ASP A 202 3.16 -0.95 -9.58
N ASP A 203 3.26 -0.40 -8.36
CA ASP A 203 3.95 -1.08 -7.27
C ASP A 203 3.13 -2.23 -6.70
N LEU A 204 1.81 -2.09 -6.63
CA LEU A 204 0.91 -3.16 -6.21
C LEU A 204 0.87 -4.30 -7.23
N TYR A 205 0.96 -4.01 -8.53
CA TYR A 205 1.04 -5.05 -9.56
C TYR A 205 2.24 -5.98 -9.39
N LYS A 206 3.34 -5.51 -8.82
CA LYS A 206 4.51 -6.36 -8.51
C LYS A 206 4.19 -7.45 -7.49
N TYR A 207 3.36 -7.13 -6.49
CA TYR A 207 2.87 -8.16 -5.55
C TYR A 207 1.98 -9.16 -6.26
N VAL A 208 1.10 -8.69 -7.15
CA VAL A 208 0.23 -9.57 -7.94
C VAL A 208 1.06 -10.46 -8.87
N GLU A 209 2.07 -9.91 -9.56
CA GLU A 209 3.02 -10.67 -10.41
C GLU A 209 3.80 -11.73 -9.60
N ASP A 210 4.06 -11.46 -8.32
CA ASP A 210 4.69 -12.39 -7.37
C ASP A 210 3.71 -13.43 -6.79
N GLY A 211 2.47 -13.51 -7.31
CA GLY A 211 1.47 -14.47 -6.83
C GLY A 211 0.77 -14.04 -5.53
N LYS A 212 0.77 -12.76 -5.19
CA LYS A 212 0.21 -12.22 -3.95
C LYS A 212 -0.98 -11.32 -4.29
N PRO A 213 -2.24 -11.78 -4.13
CA PRO A 213 -3.41 -10.93 -4.30
C PRO A 213 -3.41 -9.83 -3.24
N VAL A 214 -3.87 -8.63 -3.61
CA VAL A 214 -3.77 -7.43 -2.77
C VAL A 214 -5.15 -6.95 -2.37
N VAL A 215 -5.46 -6.94 -1.07
CA VAL A 215 -6.67 -6.27 -0.56
C VAL A 215 -6.48 -4.77 -0.72
N ILE A 216 -7.43 -4.08 -1.36
CA ILE A 216 -7.31 -2.68 -1.78
C ILE A 216 -8.62 -1.92 -1.58
N TRP A 217 -8.50 -0.68 -1.10
CA TRP A 217 -9.63 0.22 -0.90
C TRP A 217 -9.88 1.11 -2.12
N SER A 218 -11.10 1.13 -2.57
CA SER A 218 -11.61 1.96 -3.65
C SER A 218 -13.06 2.35 -3.35
N THR A 219 -13.93 2.49 -4.36
CA THR A 219 -15.34 2.80 -4.15
C THR A 219 -16.25 1.86 -4.93
N ILE A 220 -17.49 1.67 -4.42
CA ILE A 220 -18.53 0.87 -5.09
C ILE A 220 -18.78 1.43 -6.50
N ASP A 221 -18.64 0.59 -7.53
CA ASP A 221 -18.79 0.94 -8.95
C ASP A 221 -17.92 2.14 -9.38
N LEU A 222 -16.81 2.39 -8.70
CA LEU A 222 -15.95 3.56 -8.88
C LEU A 222 -16.69 4.91 -8.77
N LYS A 223 -17.80 4.99 -8.00
CA LYS A 223 -18.53 6.22 -7.74
C LYS A 223 -17.66 7.21 -6.97
N GLU A 224 -17.96 8.50 -7.13
CA GLU A 224 -17.32 9.54 -6.34
C GLU A 224 -17.58 9.35 -4.85
N THR A 225 -16.54 9.59 -4.05
CA THR A 225 -16.66 9.57 -2.60
C THR A 225 -16.82 10.99 -2.04
N TYR A 226 -17.52 11.11 -0.92
CA TYR A 226 -17.70 12.37 -0.19
C TYR A 226 -17.70 12.09 1.32
N ARG A 227 -17.46 13.16 2.12
CA ARG A 227 -17.59 13.05 3.58
C ARG A 227 -19.06 12.82 3.92
N ASN A 228 -19.36 11.68 4.53
CA ASN A 228 -20.73 11.28 4.85
C ASN A 228 -21.08 11.65 6.29
N ILE A 229 -20.37 11.04 7.24
CA ILE A 229 -20.53 11.29 8.67
C ILE A 229 -19.18 11.63 9.29
N THR A 230 -19.22 12.41 10.38
CA THR A 230 -18.05 12.76 11.17
C THR A 230 -18.34 12.58 12.64
N TRP A 231 -17.32 12.17 13.39
CA TRP A 231 -17.37 12.08 14.85
C TRP A 231 -15.98 12.36 15.42
N ASP A 232 -15.89 12.54 16.72
CA ASP A 232 -14.63 12.77 17.42
C ASP A 232 -14.25 11.53 18.24
N VAL A 233 -12.97 11.15 18.15
CA VAL A 233 -12.38 10.12 19.01
C VAL A 233 -11.14 10.71 19.64
N ASP A 234 -11.15 10.91 20.95
CA ASP A 234 -10.04 11.45 21.73
C ASP A 234 -9.49 12.80 21.20
N GLY A 235 -10.37 13.68 20.71
CA GLY A 235 -10.01 14.99 20.15
C GLY A 235 -9.54 14.93 18.68
N LYS A 236 -9.67 13.79 18.03
CA LYS A 236 -9.39 13.61 16.60
C LYS A 236 -10.69 13.49 15.82
N GLU A 237 -10.92 14.41 14.88
CA GLU A 237 -12.06 14.30 13.97
C GLU A 237 -11.86 13.14 13.01
N ILE A 238 -12.78 12.19 13.05
CA ILE A 238 -12.92 11.10 12.10
C ILE A 238 -13.95 11.49 11.04
N ALA A 239 -13.64 11.24 9.78
CA ALA A 239 -14.55 11.49 8.68
C ALA A 239 -14.69 10.22 7.83
N TRP A 240 -15.86 9.59 7.90
CA TRP A 240 -16.19 8.47 7.04
C TRP A 240 -16.52 8.95 5.63
N ARG A 241 -16.05 8.21 4.64
CA ARG A 241 -16.32 8.50 3.24
C ARG A 241 -17.39 7.55 2.71
N ALA A 242 -18.44 8.13 2.12
CA ALA A 242 -19.48 7.35 1.45
C ALA A 242 -18.93 6.61 0.22
N ASN A 243 -19.62 5.55 -0.15
CA ASN A 243 -19.24 4.65 -1.26
C ASN A 243 -17.89 3.93 -1.07
N GLU A 244 -17.29 4.00 0.11
CA GLU A 244 -16.11 3.21 0.43
C GLU A 244 -16.38 1.74 0.09
N HIS A 245 -15.38 1.06 -0.48
CA HIS A 245 -15.46 -0.34 -0.86
C HIS A 245 -14.08 -0.98 -0.90
N CYS A 246 -14.01 -2.19 -0.39
CA CYS A 246 -12.80 -2.98 -0.38
C CYS A 246 -12.93 -4.15 -1.36
N MET A 247 -11.87 -4.41 -2.13
CA MET A 247 -11.79 -5.44 -3.17
C MET A 247 -10.44 -6.15 -3.08
N VAL A 248 -10.22 -7.15 -3.93
CA VAL A 248 -8.90 -7.79 -4.09
C VAL A 248 -8.38 -7.52 -5.50
N LEU A 249 -7.26 -6.80 -5.59
CA LEU A 249 -6.54 -6.61 -6.85
C LEU A 249 -5.82 -7.92 -7.19
N ILE A 250 -6.16 -8.49 -8.35
CA ILE A 250 -5.69 -9.80 -8.81
C ILE A 250 -5.01 -9.76 -10.17
N GLY A 251 -5.03 -8.62 -10.84
CA GLY A 251 -4.44 -8.50 -12.17
C GLY A 251 -4.55 -7.13 -12.78
N TYR A 252 -4.07 -7.04 -14.01
CA TYR A 252 -4.14 -5.85 -14.84
C TYR A 252 -4.08 -6.21 -16.33
N ASP A 253 -4.56 -5.30 -17.16
CA ASP A 253 -4.37 -5.28 -18.60
C ASP A 253 -3.89 -3.88 -19.00
N LYS A 254 -2.61 -3.75 -19.38
CA LYS A 254 -2.00 -2.47 -19.77
C LYS A 254 -2.44 -2.05 -21.17
N ASP A 255 -2.75 -3.01 -22.05
CA ASP A 255 -3.19 -2.72 -23.41
C ASP A 255 -4.58 -2.09 -23.43
N ASN A 256 -5.46 -2.55 -22.52
CA ASN A 256 -6.81 -2.02 -22.32
C ASN A 256 -6.89 -0.97 -21.20
N ASN A 257 -5.79 -0.68 -20.51
CA ASN A 257 -5.72 0.24 -19.37
C ASN A 257 -6.75 -0.11 -18.28
N THR A 258 -6.78 -1.39 -17.86
CA THR A 258 -7.70 -1.87 -16.82
C THR A 258 -6.97 -2.50 -15.63
N CYS A 259 -7.61 -2.41 -14.44
CA CYS A 259 -7.33 -3.23 -13.27
C CYS A 259 -8.29 -4.39 -13.24
N ILE A 260 -7.81 -5.58 -12.86
CA ILE A 260 -8.63 -6.77 -12.67
C ILE A 260 -8.74 -7.04 -11.17
N VAL A 261 -9.95 -7.10 -10.66
CA VAL A 261 -10.22 -7.29 -9.24
C VAL A 261 -11.20 -8.45 -9.00
N SER A 262 -11.13 -9.05 -7.82
CA SER A 262 -12.25 -9.79 -7.22
C SER A 262 -13.03 -8.82 -6.34
N ASP A 263 -14.21 -8.43 -6.81
CA ASP A 263 -15.12 -7.54 -6.12
C ASP A 263 -16.12 -8.38 -5.31
N PRO A 264 -16.19 -8.22 -3.98
CA PRO A 264 -17.09 -9.02 -3.14
C PRO A 264 -18.58 -8.77 -3.39
N LEU A 265 -18.95 -7.73 -4.14
CA LEU A 265 -20.33 -7.50 -4.58
C LEU A 265 -20.64 -8.11 -5.94
N GLN A 266 -19.64 -8.25 -6.83
CA GLN A 266 -19.89 -8.52 -8.25
C GLN A 266 -19.04 -9.66 -8.84
N GLY A 267 -18.11 -10.23 -8.08
CA GLY A 267 -17.17 -11.25 -8.58
C GLY A 267 -15.99 -10.63 -9.33
N ILE A 268 -15.45 -11.35 -10.31
CA ILE A 268 -14.32 -10.85 -11.09
C ILE A 268 -14.76 -9.72 -12.00
N LYS A 269 -14.10 -8.55 -11.87
CA LYS A 269 -14.40 -7.32 -12.61
C LYS A 269 -13.15 -6.72 -13.20
N GLU A 270 -13.30 -6.05 -14.31
CA GLU A 270 -12.32 -5.15 -14.90
C GLU A 270 -12.80 -3.71 -14.76
N TYR A 271 -11.97 -2.86 -14.21
CA TYR A 271 -12.24 -1.45 -14.03
C TYR A 271 -11.22 -0.60 -14.79
N PRO A 272 -11.64 0.56 -15.37
CA PRO A 272 -10.70 1.51 -15.97
C PRO A 272 -9.63 1.93 -14.95
N ARG A 273 -8.35 1.69 -15.28
CA ARG A 273 -7.22 1.86 -14.36
C ARG A 273 -7.14 3.28 -13.78
N ASP A 274 -7.32 4.29 -14.62
CA ASP A 274 -7.15 5.69 -14.19
C ASP A 274 -8.23 6.11 -13.20
N LEU A 275 -9.50 5.70 -13.45
CA LEU A 275 -10.58 5.97 -12.53
C LEU A 275 -10.44 5.15 -11.24
N PHE A 276 -10.02 3.90 -11.34
CA PHE A 276 -9.72 3.06 -10.17
C PHE A 276 -8.63 3.69 -9.32
N ASN A 277 -7.54 4.16 -9.95
CA ASN A 277 -6.45 4.85 -9.26
C ASN A 277 -6.93 6.13 -8.55
N GLN A 278 -7.80 6.91 -9.20
CA GLN A 278 -8.37 8.10 -8.58
C GLN A 278 -9.15 7.74 -7.31
N ARG A 279 -10.01 6.73 -7.33
CA ARG A 279 -10.78 6.28 -6.17
C ARG A 279 -9.88 5.68 -5.07
N TYR A 280 -8.87 4.93 -5.45
CA TYR A 280 -7.83 4.43 -4.54
C TYR A 280 -7.10 5.58 -3.83
N GLU A 281 -6.76 6.66 -4.55
CA GLU A 281 -6.15 7.86 -3.96
C GLU A 281 -7.08 8.58 -3.00
N GLU A 282 -8.35 8.73 -3.37
CA GLU A 282 -9.38 9.36 -2.52
C GLU A 282 -9.62 8.62 -1.21
N LEU A 283 -9.37 7.30 -1.18
CA LEU A 283 -9.44 6.43 0.00
C LEU A 283 -8.08 6.28 0.71
N GLY A 284 -7.09 7.14 0.40
CA GLY A 284 -5.81 7.22 1.12
C GLY A 284 -4.77 6.19 0.67
N LYS A 285 -4.92 5.56 -0.50
CA LYS A 285 -3.98 4.57 -1.04
C LYS A 285 -3.68 3.44 -0.04
N GLN A 286 -4.73 2.83 0.48
CA GLN A 286 -4.63 1.77 1.47
C GLN A 286 -4.63 0.39 0.80
N ALA A 287 -3.74 -0.49 1.23
CA ALA A 287 -3.71 -1.87 0.75
C ALA A 287 -3.15 -2.82 1.81
N VAL A 288 -3.58 -4.09 1.77
CA VAL A 288 -3.02 -5.15 2.61
C VAL A 288 -2.55 -6.30 1.72
N VAL A 289 -1.33 -6.75 1.97
CA VAL A 289 -0.77 -7.94 1.34
C VAL A 289 -0.50 -8.99 2.41
N VAL A 290 -0.99 -10.19 2.17
CA VAL A 290 -0.66 -11.38 2.95
C VAL A 290 0.32 -12.20 2.14
N GLU A 291 1.50 -12.48 2.68
CA GLU A 291 2.50 -13.34 2.08
C GLU A 291 2.59 -14.64 2.87
N LYS A 292 2.32 -15.75 2.20
CA LYS A 292 2.46 -17.07 2.82
C LYS A 292 3.95 -17.39 2.97
N GLY A 293 4.39 -17.60 4.22
CA GLY A 293 5.75 -18.07 4.48
C GLY A 293 6.00 -19.47 3.89
N ILE A 294 7.22 -19.70 3.47
CA ILE A 294 7.70 -20.99 2.96
C ILE A 294 7.83 -21.96 4.12
#